data_9d8b102a2568d881c7e3e0ebeddd0ba0
#
_entry.id   9d8b102a2568d881c7e3e0ebeddd0ba0
#
_cell.length_a   1.000
_cell.length_b   1.000
_cell.length_c   1.000
_cell.angle_alpha   90.00
_cell.angle_beta   90.00
_cell.angle_gamma   90.00
#
_symmetry.space_group_name_H-M   'P 1'
#
loop_
_entity.id
_entity.type
_entity.pdbx_description
1 polymer ?
#
loop_
_entity_poly.entity_id
_entity_poly.type
_entity_poly.pdbx_seq_one_letter_code
_entity_poly.pdbx_strand_id
1 'polypeptide(L)'
;MFKYGSVYKKLRKEQEITQTEACKEICSISKLSRWENNQVEVEFSTAIALLKRINITLDEFTERANIEAEFELPDEIVTAIKDEDVPVLRKYAQDHLAKYHASKNILELKILC
;
A
#
# COMPACT_ATOMS: atom_id res chain seq x y z
N MET A 1 2.32 10.95 -4.33
CA MET A 1 0.89 10.71 -4.56
C MET A 1 0.50 9.36 -4.01
N PHE A 2 -0.58 9.29 -3.25
CA PHE A 2 -1.03 8.02 -2.68
C PHE A 2 -1.67 7.13 -3.73
N LYS A 3 -1.37 5.84 -3.66
CA LYS A 3 -1.93 4.83 -4.57
C LYS A 3 -3.00 4.04 -3.82
N TYR A 4 -4.13 4.69 -3.60
CA TYR A 4 -5.21 4.12 -2.78
C TYR A 4 -5.76 2.80 -3.35
N GLY A 5 -5.87 2.71 -4.67
CA GLY A 5 -6.38 1.49 -5.29
C GLY A 5 -5.53 0.27 -5.00
N SER A 6 -4.21 0.40 -5.08
CA SER A 6 -3.31 -0.71 -4.78
C SER A 6 -3.32 -1.08 -3.30
N VAL A 7 -3.52 -0.11 -2.41
CA VAL A 7 -3.70 -0.37 -0.97
C VAL A 7 -4.97 -1.20 -0.75
N TYR A 8 -6.07 -0.82 -1.40
CA TYR A 8 -7.33 -1.57 -1.34
C TYR A 8 -7.12 -3.01 -1.81
N LYS A 9 -6.41 -3.20 -2.91
CA LYS A 9 -6.12 -4.53 -3.45
C LYS A 9 -5.41 -5.40 -2.41
N LYS A 10 -4.40 -4.86 -1.73
CA LYS A 10 -3.67 -5.60 -0.70
C LYS A 10 -4.56 -5.99 0.45
N LEU A 11 -5.36 -5.05 0.97
CA LEU A 11 -6.28 -5.31 2.07
C LEU A 11 -7.34 -6.33 1.68
N ARG A 12 -7.88 -6.23 0.46
CA ARG A 12 -8.85 -7.19 -0.05
C ARG A 12 -8.26 -8.60 -0.10
N LYS A 13 -7.04 -8.73 -0.63
CA LYS A 13 -6.37 -10.02 -0.74
C LYS A 13 -6.02 -10.60 0.63
N GLU A 14 -5.66 -9.78 1.58
CA GLU A 14 -5.40 -10.23 2.95
C GLU A 14 -6.62 -10.91 3.56
N GLN A 15 -7.81 -10.49 3.16
CA GLN A 15 -9.06 -11.07 3.63
C GLN A 15 -9.62 -12.16 2.71
N GLU A 16 -8.88 -12.49 1.66
CA GLU A 16 -9.27 -13.54 0.72
C GLU A 16 -10.61 -13.25 0.02
N ILE A 17 -10.89 -11.99 -0.24
CA ILE A 17 -12.11 -11.55 -0.94
C ILE A 17 -11.76 -11.32 -2.41
N THR A 18 -12.57 -11.89 -3.32
CA THR A 18 -12.36 -11.72 -4.76
C THR A 18 -12.86 -10.35 -5.22
N GLN A 19 -12.40 -9.90 -6.39
CA GLN A 19 -12.89 -8.67 -6.99
C GLN A 19 -14.40 -8.74 -7.22
N THR A 20 -14.90 -9.87 -7.68
CA THR A 20 -16.33 -10.07 -7.92
C THR A 20 -17.14 -9.86 -6.65
N GLU A 21 -16.70 -10.43 -5.54
CA GLU A 21 -17.37 -10.27 -4.25
C GLU A 21 -17.28 -8.83 -3.75
N ALA A 22 -16.11 -8.21 -3.90
CA ALA A 22 -15.88 -6.87 -3.39
C ALA A 22 -16.74 -5.81 -4.09
N CYS A 23 -16.88 -5.90 -5.41
CA CYS A 23 -17.59 -4.88 -6.18
C CYS A 23 -19.08 -5.17 -6.43
N LYS A 24 -19.59 -6.30 -5.97
CA LYS A 24 -20.99 -6.68 -6.19
C LYS A 24 -21.94 -5.59 -5.69
N GLU A 25 -22.82 -5.14 -6.58
CA GLU A 25 -23.79 -4.08 -6.30
C GLU A 25 -23.17 -2.71 -6.01
N ILE A 26 -21.88 -2.55 -6.23
CA ILE A 26 -21.18 -1.28 -6.01
C ILE A 26 -20.67 -0.70 -7.32
N CYS A 27 -19.89 -1.47 -8.06
CA CYS A 27 -19.34 -1.04 -9.34
C CYS A 27 -18.98 -2.26 -10.20
N SER A 28 -18.53 -2.02 -11.42
CA SER A 28 -18.10 -3.11 -12.30
C SER A 28 -16.76 -3.67 -11.87
N ILE A 29 -16.49 -4.93 -12.20
CA ILE A 29 -15.20 -5.56 -11.96
C ILE A 29 -14.10 -4.81 -12.70
N SER A 30 -14.41 -4.36 -13.92
CA SER A 30 -13.47 -3.58 -14.73
C SER A 30 -13.05 -2.29 -14.03
N LYS A 31 -14.01 -1.56 -13.44
CA LYS A 31 -13.71 -0.32 -12.72
C LYS A 31 -12.87 -0.60 -11.48
N LEU A 32 -13.21 -1.63 -10.71
CA LEU A 32 -12.43 -2.01 -9.53
C LEU A 32 -11.01 -2.39 -9.93
N SER A 33 -10.86 -3.20 -10.96
CA SER A 33 -9.54 -3.62 -11.44
C SER A 33 -8.67 -2.42 -11.85
N ARG A 34 -9.25 -1.46 -12.57
CA ARG A 34 -8.52 -0.25 -12.96
C ARG A 34 -8.09 0.58 -11.76
N TRP A 35 -8.96 0.72 -10.78
CA TRP A 35 -8.63 1.43 -9.55
C TRP A 35 -7.51 0.72 -8.80
N GLU A 36 -7.60 -0.59 -8.65
CA GLU A 36 -6.57 -1.38 -7.98
C GLU A 36 -5.22 -1.32 -8.68
N ASN A 37 -5.22 -1.06 -9.99
CA ASN A 37 -4.00 -0.88 -10.77
C ASN A 37 -3.58 0.59 -10.90
N ASN A 38 -4.21 1.48 -10.14
CA ASN A 38 -3.92 2.93 -10.12
C ASN A 38 -4.12 3.61 -11.48
N GLN A 39 -5.02 3.09 -12.31
CA GLN A 39 -5.31 3.65 -13.63
C GLN A 39 -6.43 4.67 -13.61
N VAL A 40 -7.36 4.54 -12.68
CA VAL A 40 -8.48 5.46 -12.50
C VAL A 40 -8.72 5.69 -11.02
N GLU A 41 -9.43 6.76 -10.70
CA GLU A 41 -9.91 7.00 -9.35
C GLU A 41 -11.39 6.66 -9.29
N VAL A 42 -11.89 6.38 -8.08
CA VAL A 42 -13.30 6.14 -7.85
C VAL A 42 -13.88 7.27 -7.01
N GLU A 43 -15.18 7.46 -7.08
CA GLU A 43 -15.86 8.43 -6.24
C GLU A 43 -15.73 8.05 -4.77
N PHE A 44 -15.72 9.04 -3.90
CA PHE A 44 -15.57 8.84 -2.47
C PHE A 44 -16.63 7.87 -1.94
N SER A 45 -17.88 8.02 -2.36
CA SER A 45 -18.96 7.12 -1.94
C SER A 45 -18.72 5.69 -2.36
N THR A 46 -18.18 5.48 -3.56
CA THR A 46 -17.83 4.14 -4.06
C THR A 46 -16.72 3.54 -3.22
N ALA A 47 -15.68 4.32 -2.92
CA ALA A 47 -14.57 3.87 -2.09
C ALA A 47 -15.06 3.44 -0.71
N ILE A 48 -15.92 4.23 -0.07
CA ILE A 48 -16.48 3.91 1.24
C ILE A 48 -17.27 2.59 1.19
N ALA A 49 -18.09 2.40 0.14
CA ALA A 49 -18.85 1.15 -0.02
C ALA A 49 -17.91 -0.05 -0.18
N LEU A 50 -16.85 0.10 -0.97
CA LEU A 50 -15.86 -0.96 -1.16
C LEU A 50 -15.13 -1.30 0.15
N LEU A 51 -14.79 -0.29 0.94
CA LEU A 51 -14.14 -0.50 2.24
C LEU A 51 -15.05 -1.23 3.21
N LYS A 52 -16.32 -0.87 3.25
CA LYS A 52 -17.30 -1.57 4.09
C LYS A 52 -17.42 -3.03 3.70
N ARG A 53 -17.34 -3.33 2.40
CA ARG A 53 -17.45 -4.71 1.92
C ARG A 53 -16.33 -5.60 2.46
N ILE A 54 -15.13 -5.03 2.70
CA ILE A 54 -14.00 -5.78 3.25
C ILE A 54 -13.78 -5.49 4.74
N ASN A 55 -14.75 -4.84 5.39
CA ASN A 55 -14.71 -4.55 6.83
C ASN A 55 -13.51 -3.71 7.27
N ILE A 56 -13.12 -2.76 6.45
CA ILE A 56 -12.03 -1.83 6.74
C ILE A 56 -12.61 -0.43 6.93
N THR A 57 -12.23 0.25 8.00
CA THR A 57 -12.63 1.62 8.23
C THR A 57 -11.81 2.57 7.36
N LEU A 58 -12.33 3.77 7.15
CA LEU A 58 -11.59 4.79 6.41
C LEU A 58 -10.27 5.14 7.12
N ASP A 59 -10.29 5.20 8.45
CA ASP A 59 -9.08 5.49 9.23
C ASP A 59 -8.02 4.41 9.03
N GLU A 60 -8.39 3.16 9.08
CA GLU A 60 -7.48 2.05 8.83
C GLU A 60 -6.90 2.11 7.42
N PHE A 61 -7.74 2.42 6.45
CA PHE A 61 -7.34 2.51 5.05
C PHE A 61 -6.34 3.64 4.82
N THR A 62 -6.64 4.83 5.32
CA THR A 62 -5.77 6.01 5.16
C THR A 62 -4.47 5.83 5.91
N GLU A 63 -4.51 5.24 7.10
CA GLU A 63 -3.30 4.95 7.86
C GLU A 63 -2.39 3.98 7.11
N ARG A 64 -2.96 2.92 6.55
CA ARG A 64 -2.19 1.95 5.76
C ARG A 64 -1.60 2.60 4.52
N ALA A 65 -2.35 3.47 3.83
CA ALA A 65 -1.88 4.18 2.67
C ALA A 65 -0.71 5.12 3.03
N ASN A 66 -0.79 5.80 4.17
CA ASN A 66 0.29 6.67 4.63
C ASN A 66 1.56 5.88 4.94
N ILE A 67 1.42 4.75 5.61
CA ILE A 67 2.56 3.88 5.93
C ILE A 67 3.23 3.39 4.66
N GLU A 68 2.47 2.91 3.70
CA GLU A 68 3.02 2.40 2.43
C GLU A 68 3.69 3.50 1.61
N ALA A 69 3.14 4.71 1.62
CA ALA A 69 3.76 5.84 0.92
C ALA A 69 5.11 6.22 1.53
N GLU A 70 5.24 6.14 2.86
CA GLU A 70 6.50 6.41 3.56
C GLU A 70 7.57 5.37 3.26
N PHE A 71 7.16 4.12 3.12
CA PHE A 71 8.08 2.99 2.97
C PHE A 71 8.10 2.42 1.55
N GLU A 72 7.62 3.19 0.57
CA GLU A 72 7.71 2.79 -0.83
C GLU A 72 9.17 2.78 -1.28
N LEU A 73 9.63 1.64 -1.76
CA LEU A 73 11.01 1.48 -2.21
C LEU A 73 11.13 1.81 -3.70
N PRO A 74 12.20 2.53 -4.10
CA PRO A 74 12.49 2.72 -5.52
C PRO A 74 12.75 1.39 -6.23
N ASP A 75 12.48 1.34 -7.53
CA ASP A 75 12.69 0.12 -8.32
C ASP A 75 14.14 -0.37 -8.25
N GLU A 76 15.10 0.54 -8.24
CA GLU A 76 16.51 0.19 -8.13
C GLU A 76 16.83 -0.57 -6.83
N ILE A 77 16.13 -0.22 -5.74
CA ILE A 77 16.31 -0.89 -4.46
C ILE A 77 15.62 -2.25 -4.47
N VAL A 78 14.45 -2.35 -5.09
CA VAL A 78 13.76 -3.64 -5.25
C VAL A 78 14.66 -4.61 -6.03
N THR A 79 15.29 -4.13 -7.11
CA THR A 79 16.22 -4.92 -7.91
C THR A 79 17.44 -5.33 -7.08
N ALA A 80 17.99 -4.40 -6.28
CA ALA A 80 19.12 -4.69 -5.42
C ALA A 80 18.80 -5.77 -4.38
N ILE A 81 17.57 -5.79 -3.87
CA ILE A 81 17.13 -6.84 -2.95
C ILE A 81 17.12 -8.20 -3.66
N LYS A 82 16.58 -8.24 -4.87
CA LYS A 82 16.52 -9.48 -5.65
C LYS A 82 17.91 -10.01 -6.01
N ASP A 83 18.84 -9.11 -6.32
CA ASP A 83 20.19 -9.46 -6.73
C ASP A 83 21.16 -9.59 -5.54
N GLU A 84 20.65 -9.39 -4.32
CA GLU A 84 21.44 -9.42 -3.09
C GLU A 84 22.63 -8.45 -3.13
N ASP A 85 22.41 -7.26 -3.72
CA ASP A 85 23.42 -6.23 -3.86
C ASP A 85 23.61 -5.48 -2.52
N VAL A 86 24.39 -6.06 -1.63
CA VAL A 86 24.60 -5.55 -0.29
C VAL A 86 25.15 -4.12 -0.25
N PRO A 87 26.17 -3.74 -1.08
CA PRO A 87 26.66 -2.36 -1.08
C PRO A 87 25.58 -1.33 -1.39
N VAL A 88 24.72 -1.59 -2.39
CA VAL A 88 23.64 -0.68 -2.76
C VAL A 88 22.62 -0.56 -1.63
N LEU A 89 22.24 -1.70 -1.04
CA LEU A 89 21.28 -1.72 0.07
C LEU A 89 21.81 -1.00 1.29
N ARG A 90 23.10 -1.19 1.59
CA ARG A 90 23.74 -0.52 2.73
C ARG A 90 23.77 0.98 2.56
N LYS A 91 24.11 1.44 1.37
CA LYS A 91 24.13 2.87 1.07
C LYS A 91 22.74 3.48 1.19
N TYR A 92 21.73 2.80 0.65
CA TYR A 92 20.35 3.25 0.76
C TYR A 92 19.91 3.37 2.22
N ALA A 93 20.23 2.37 3.03
CA ALA A 93 19.90 2.37 4.44
C ALA A 93 20.57 3.53 5.17
N GLN A 94 21.84 3.79 4.91
CA GLN A 94 22.58 4.90 5.52
C GLN A 94 21.98 6.25 5.14
N ASP A 95 21.67 6.45 3.85
CA ASP A 95 21.12 7.71 3.35
C ASP A 95 19.73 7.99 3.91
N HIS A 96 18.93 6.94 4.16
CA HIS A 96 17.55 7.08 4.60
C HIS A 96 17.36 7.01 6.11
N LEU A 97 18.32 6.45 6.85
CA LEU A 97 18.23 6.43 8.31
C LEU A 97 18.16 7.84 8.89
N ALA A 98 18.99 8.75 8.37
CA ALA A 98 18.97 10.14 8.83
C ALA A 98 17.65 10.83 8.49
N LYS A 99 17.07 10.49 7.33
CA LYS A 99 15.78 11.05 6.88
C LYS A 99 14.61 10.60 7.75
N TYR A 100 14.66 9.37 8.25
CA TYR A 100 13.60 8.81 9.08
C TYR A 100 13.87 8.93 10.58
N HIS A 101 14.82 9.72 10.98
CA HIS A 101 15.16 9.91 12.38
C HIS A 101 13.97 10.44 13.19
N ALA A 102 13.15 11.26 12.58
CA ALA A 102 11.93 11.77 13.23
C ALA A 102 10.87 10.68 13.41
N SER A 103 10.90 9.62 12.59
CA SER A 103 9.99 8.48 12.66
C SER A 103 10.63 7.28 13.32
N LYS A 104 11.61 7.54 14.15
CA LYS A 104 12.46 6.56 14.80
C LYS A 104 11.70 5.40 15.45
N ASN A 105 10.63 5.70 16.15
CA ASN A 105 9.88 4.67 16.87
C ASN A 105 9.24 3.65 15.93
N ILE A 106 8.70 4.10 14.81
CA ILE A 106 8.09 3.21 13.83
C ILE A 106 9.17 2.34 13.17
N LEU A 107 10.30 2.97 12.85
CA LEU A 107 11.41 2.27 12.23
C LEU A 107 12.01 1.22 13.17
N GLU A 108 12.19 1.57 14.43
CA GLU A 108 12.70 0.65 15.43
C GLU A 108 11.78 -0.54 15.64
N LEU A 109 10.46 -0.32 15.68
CA LEU A 109 9.49 -1.40 15.79
C LEU A 109 9.58 -2.38 14.63
N LYS A 110 9.80 -1.89 13.43
CA LYS A 110 9.94 -2.73 12.24
C LYS A 110 11.25 -3.49 12.19
N ILE A 111 12.32 -2.89 12.69
CA ILE A 111 13.64 -3.53 12.72
C ILE A 111 13.70 -4.58 13.83
N LEU A 112 13.06 -4.31 14.96
CA LEU A 112 13.06 -5.22 16.11
C LEU A 112 12.05 -6.36 15.99
N CYS A 113 11.09 -6.21 15.12
CA CYS A 113 10.16 -7.27 14.78
C CYS A 113 10.67 -8.07 13.60
#